data_8632ac19a0514a598442624edca85568
#
_entry.id   8632ac19a0514a598442624edca85568
#
_cell.length_a   1.000
_cell.length_b   1.000
_cell.length_c   1.000
_cell.angle_alpha   90.00
_cell.angle_beta   90.00
_cell.angle_gamma   90.00
#
_symmetry.space_group_name_H-M   'P 1'
#
loop_
_entity.id
_entity.type
_entity.pdbx_description
1 polymer ?
#
loop_
_entity_poly.entity_id
_entity_poly.type
_entity_poly.pdbx_seq_one_letter_code
_entity_poly.pdbx_strand_id
1 'polypeptide(L)'
;MAYDLKKELEKQDRLVGGHKLCAGCGAGITVRAVLRALEPGDKAVVGNSTSCLEVSTFMYPYTAYTESYIHTAFANGAATTAGAEAAYRALKKRGKVKENFKFINFGGDGGTYDIGLQSLSGAMERGHDMVYVCYDNEAYMNTGIQRSSSTPRFADATTSPVGTQSAGKPQNKKDLTEILAAHNIPYAAQTTFLGNFKDIHEKAKKAIYTEGPCFLNVLSPCPRGWRYDAKELPNICRAAVETCVWPLYEVEEGEWHLTYEPRKKLPVEEFLKMQGRFAHMFKPGNEWMIEEAQAYVDKQWEKLLAKCK
;
A
#
# COMPACT_ATOMS: atom_id res chain seq x y z
N MET A 1 -21.94 9.27 6.99
CA MET A 1 -22.46 8.27 7.97
C MET A 1 -21.24 7.65 8.67
N ALA A 2 -21.33 7.36 9.96
CA ALA A 2 -20.25 6.68 10.67
C ALA A 2 -19.98 5.29 10.08
N TYR A 3 -18.73 4.85 10.09
CA TYR A 3 -18.32 3.53 9.62
C TYR A 3 -19.02 2.41 10.41
N ASP A 4 -19.59 1.44 9.71
CA ASP A 4 -20.24 0.26 10.26
C ASP A 4 -19.78 -0.98 9.51
N LEU A 5 -18.92 -1.79 10.14
CA LEU A 5 -18.35 -2.98 9.54
C LEU A 5 -19.41 -3.95 9.02
N LYS A 6 -20.55 -4.12 9.73
CA LYS A 6 -21.59 -5.04 9.31
C LYS A 6 -22.21 -4.61 7.98
N LYS A 7 -22.52 -3.33 7.84
CA LYS A 7 -23.03 -2.77 6.57
C LYS A 7 -22.01 -2.87 5.44
N GLU A 8 -20.73 -2.65 5.75
CA GLU A 8 -19.67 -2.78 4.75
C GLU A 8 -19.49 -4.22 4.27
N LEU A 9 -19.70 -5.21 5.14
CA LEU A 9 -19.64 -6.63 4.77
C LEU A 9 -20.86 -7.10 3.95
N GLU A 10 -21.97 -6.38 3.98
CA GLU A 10 -23.16 -6.65 3.15
C GLU A 10 -23.01 -6.14 1.70
N LYS A 11 -22.05 -5.24 1.42
CA LYS A 11 -21.77 -4.78 0.06
C LYS A 11 -21.20 -5.91 -0.81
N GLN A 12 -21.61 -5.91 -2.08
CA GLN A 12 -21.07 -6.86 -3.06
C GLN A 12 -19.54 -6.69 -3.22
N ASP A 13 -18.82 -7.81 -3.20
CA ASP A 13 -17.40 -7.81 -3.48
C ASP A 13 -17.12 -7.43 -4.94
N ARG A 14 -16.18 -6.52 -5.15
CA ARG A 14 -15.72 -6.09 -6.48
C ARG A 14 -14.44 -6.80 -6.93
N LEU A 15 -13.80 -7.55 -6.02
CA LEU A 15 -12.81 -8.58 -6.33
C LEU A 15 -13.40 -9.93 -5.94
N VAL A 16 -13.87 -10.68 -6.92
CA VAL A 16 -14.57 -11.95 -6.76
C VAL A 16 -13.62 -13.15 -6.75
N GLY A 17 -14.14 -14.35 -6.57
CA GLY A 17 -13.38 -15.60 -6.68
C GLY A 17 -12.76 -15.81 -8.07
N GLY A 18 -11.86 -16.80 -8.18
CA GLY A 18 -11.15 -17.11 -9.43
C GLY A 18 -9.75 -16.51 -9.54
N HIS A 19 -9.32 -15.70 -8.56
CA HIS A 19 -7.94 -15.24 -8.47
C HIS A 19 -7.00 -16.31 -7.89
N LYS A 20 -5.68 -16.15 -8.15
CA LYS A 20 -4.60 -17.05 -7.66
C LYS A 20 -3.75 -16.42 -6.55
N LEU A 21 -4.30 -15.51 -5.75
CA LEU A 21 -3.60 -14.93 -4.61
C LEU A 21 -3.31 -16.00 -3.55
N CYS A 22 -2.15 -15.88 -2.89
CA CYS A 22 -1.77 -16.77 -1.80
C CYS A 22 -2.76 -16.66 -0.62
N ALA A 23 -2.93 -17.75 0.14
CA ALA A 23 -3.62 -17.70 1.42
C ALA A 23 -2.92 -16.69 2.36
N GLY A 24 -3.68 -15.81 3.01
CA GLY A 24 -3.14 -14.74 3.87
C GLY A 24 -2.42 -13.63 3.13
N CYS A 25 -2.64 -13.46 1.81
CA CYS A 25 -2.06 -12.37 1.05
C CYS A 25 -2.67 -11.01 1.43
N GLY A 26 -1.86 -10.10 1.95
CA GLY A 26 -2.29 -8.74 2.29
C GLY A 26 -2.84 -7.94 1.11
N ALA A 27 -2.29 -8.14 -0.11
CA ALA A 27 -2.75 -7.43 -1.31
C ALA A 27 -4.23 -7.69 -1.63
N GLY A 28 -4.69 -8.94 -1.50
CA GLY A 28 -6.10 -9.27 -1.74
C GLY A 28 -7.06 -8.62 -0.74
N ILE A 29 -6.62 -8.45 0.51
CA ILE A 29 -7.39 -7.76 1.55
C ILE A 29 -7.40 -6.25 1.26
N THR A 30 -6.25 -5.67 0.90
CA THR A 30 -6.14 -4.26 0.52
C THR A 30 -7.11 -3.90 -0.60
N VAL A 31 -7.12 -4.67 -1.69
CA VAL A 31 -8.01 -4.42 -2.83
C VAL A 31 -9.48 -4.46 -2.41
N ARG A 32 -9.88 -5.49 -1.65
CA ARG A 32 -11.27 -5.59 -1.17
C ARG A 32 -11.65 -4.43 -0.27
N ALA A 33 -10.78 -4.05 0.67
CA ALA A 33 -11.05 -2.95 1.58
C ALA A 33 -11.20 -1.61 0.85
N VAL A 34 -10.32 -1.34 -0.14
CA VAL A 34 -10.38 -0.11 -0.94
C VAL A 34 -11.63 -0.09 -1.83
N LEU A 35 -11.89 -1.17 -2.57
CA LEU A 35 -13.04 -1.20 -3.49
C LEU A 35 -14.40 -1.22 -2.77
N ARG A 36 -14.47 -1.69 -1.52
CA ARG A 36 -15.67 -1.59 -0.68
C ARG A 36 -15.98 -0.17 -0.23
N ALA A 37 -15.02 0.75 -0.31
CA ALA A 37 -15.26 2.16 -0.03
C ALA A 37 -16.08 2.87 -1.14
N LEU A 38 -16.19 2.27 -2.32
CA LEU A 38 -17.12 2.73 -3.37
C LEU A 38 -18.56 2.56 -2.90
N GLU A 39 -19.41 3.56 -3.20
CA GLU A 39 -20.81 3.48 -2.89
C GLU A 39 -21.55 2.55 -3.89
N PRO A 40 -22.70 1.99 -3.49
CA PRO A 40 -23.55 1.20 -4.39
C PRO A 40 -23.92 2.02 -5.64
N GLY A 41 -23.68 1.45 -6.82
CA GLY A 41 -23.95 2.11 -8.11
C GLY A 41 -22.77 2.89 -8.71
N ASP A 42 -21.71 3.14 -7.96
CA ASP A 42 -20.47 3.68 -8.53
C ASP A 42 -19.84 2.70 -9.50
N LYS A 43 -19.29 3.23 -10.60
CA LYS A 43 -18.50 2.51 -11.57
C LYS A 43 -17.03 2.90 -11.41
N ALA A 44 -16.14 1.93 -11.56
CA ALA A 44 -14.71 2.19 -11.52
C ALA A 44 -13.97 1.68 -12.75
N VAL A 45 -12.85 2.30 -13.04
CA VAL A 45 -11.80 1.76 -13.91
C VAL A 45 -10.63 1.41 -13.00
N VAL A 46 -10.33 0.12 -12.91
CA VAL A 46 -9.24 -0.41 -12.09
C VAL A 46 -8.01 -0.60 -12.97
N GLY A 47 -6.98 0.21 -12.73
CA GLY A 47 -5.64 0.00 -13.27
C GLY A 47 -4.84 -0.93 -12.37
N ASN A 48 -3.98 -1.75 -12.95
CA ASN A 48 -3.11 -2.63 -12.17
C ASN A 48 -1.74 -2.76 -12.84
N SER A 49 -0.70 -2.31 -12.16
CA SER A 49 0.68 -2.47 -12.61
C SER A 49 1.13 -3.92 -12.38
N THR A 50 1.97 -4.45 -13.28
CA THR A 50 2.56 -5.79 -13.12
C THR A 50 3.10 -6.00 -11.71
N SER A 51 2.65 -7.07 -11.06
CA SER A 51 2.93 -7.37 -9.66
C SER A 51 2.25 -8.68 -9.26
N CYS A 52 2.41 -9.12 -8.00
CA CYS A 52 1.67 -10.28 -7.48
C CYS A 52 0.16 -10.15 -7.70
N LEU A 53 -0.38 -8.98 -7.44
CA LEU A 53 -1.82 -8.73 -7.58
C LEU A 53 -2.26 -8.87 -9.04
N GLU A 54 -1.55 -8.21 -9.95
CA GLU A 54 -1.89 -8.24 -11.37
C GLU A 54 -1.88 -9.67 -11.91
N VAL A 55 -0.75 -10.40 -11.78
CA VAL A 55 -0.63 -11.77 -12.33
C VAL A 55 -1.56 -12.79 -11.67
N SER A 56 -2.07 -12.49 -10.47
CA SER A 56 -2.98 -13.38 -9.74
C SER A 56 -4.45 -13.10 -10.02
N THR A 57 -4.79 -11.92 -10.52
CA THR A 57 -6.19 -11.49 -10.76
C THR A 57 -6.54 -11.39 -12.23
N PHE A 58 -5.52 -11.31 -13.10
CA PHE A 58 -5.66 -11.32 -14.55
C PHE A 58 -5.45 -12.73 -15.10
N MET A 59 -6.50 -13.32 -15.63
CA MET A 59 -6.51 -14.67 -16.20
C MET A 59 -7.16 -14.61 -17.58
N TYR A 60 -6.38 -14.21 -18.60
CA TYR A 60 -6.93 -14.05 -19.95
C TYR A 60 -7.78 -15.25 -20.38
N PRO A 61 -9.00 -15.03 -20.92
CA PRO A 61 -9.63 -13.73 -21.22
C PRO A 61 -10.43 -13.11 -20.07
N TYR A 62 -10.30 -13.60 -18.84
CA TYR A 62 -11.06 -13.20 -17.67
C TYR A 62 -10.22 -12.34 -16.73
N THR A 63 -10.91 -11.63 -15.84
CA THR A 63 -10.35 -10.96 -14.68
C THR A 63 -11.19 -11.25 -13.43
N ALA A 64 -10.59 -11.17 -12.24
CA ALA A 64 -11.31 -11.32 -10.99
C ALA A 64 -12.03 -10.04 -10.53
N TYR A 65 -11.89 -8.94 -11.25
CA TYR A 65 -12.59 -7.68 -10.96
C TYR A 65 -13.96 -7.65 -11.65
N THR A 66 -14.96 -7.09 -10.95
CA THR A 66 -16.28 -6.81 -11.55
C THR A 66 -16.31 -5.47 -12.29
N GLU A 67 -15.25 -4.68 -12.15
CA GLU A 67 -15.08 -3.37 -12.76
C GLU A 67 -14.35 -3.44 -14.10
N SER A 68 -14.36 -2.33 -14.85
CA SER A 68 -13.48 -2.18 -16.01
C SER A 68 -12.02 -2.29 -15.57
N TYR A 69 -11.24 -3.15 -16.25
CA TYR A 69 -9.92 -3.51 -15.82
C TYR A 69 -8.86 -3.24 -16.89
N ILE A 70 -7.76 -2.61 -16.49
CA ILE A 70 -6.61 -2.33 -17.36
C ILE A 70 -5.35 -2.83 -16.64
N HIS A 71 -4.65 -3.82 -17.22
CA HIS A 71 -3.33 -4.20 -16.73
C HIS A 71 -2.22 -3.52 -17.52
N THR A 72 -1.10 -3.26 -16.87
CA THR A 72 0.04 -2.57 -17.47
C THR A 72 1.36 -3.17 -16.99
N ALA A 73 2.46 -2.85 -17.66
CA ALA A 73 3.78 -3.17 -17.18
C ALA A 73 4.11 -2.42 -15.86
N PHE A 74 5.17 -2.84 -15.17
CA PHE A 74 5.58 -2.33 -13.86
C PHE A 74 5.61 -0.80 -13.74
N ALA A 75 6.18 -0.12 -14.76
CA ALA A 75 6.53 1.29 -14.67
C ALA A 75 5.37 2.25 -15.00
N ASN A 76 4.33 1.81 -15.67
CA ASN A 76 3.42 2.72 -16.37
C ASN A 76 1.96 2.69 -15.91
N GLY A 77 1.64 2.05 -14.78
CA GLY A 77 0.28 2.00 -14.25
C GLY A 77 -0.31 3.40 -14.03
N ALA A 78 0.44 4.29 -13.40
CA ALA A 78 0.00 5.67 -13.18
C ALA A 78 -0.23 6.43 -14.50
N ALA A 79 0.70 6.32 -15.46
CA ALA A 79 0.58 6.99 -16.75
C ALA A 79 -0.61 6.45 -17.56
N THR A 80 -0.85 5.13 -17.53
CA THR A 80 -1.99 4.52 -18.25
C THR A 80 -3.33 4.92 -17.63
N THR A 81 -3.43 4.89 -16.29
CA THR A 81 -4.65 5.30 -15.59
C THR A 81 -4.92 6.79 -15.78
N ALA A 82 -3.88 7.63 -15.73
CA ALA A 82 -3.98 9.06 -16.04
C ALA A 82 -4.46 9.31 -17.48
N GLY A 83 -3.97 8.53 -18.44
CA GLY A 83 -4.43 8.58 -19.82
C GLY A 83 -5.89 8.17 -20.00
N ALA A 84 -6.33 7.12 -19.30
CA ALA A 84 -7.73 6.67 -19.29
C ALA A 84 -8.65 7.73 -18.65
N GLU A 85 -8.25 8.35 -17.55
CA GLU A 85 -8.97 9.47 -16.93
C GLU A 85 -9.09 10.67 -17.89
N ALA A 86 -7.99 11.07 -18.51
CA ALA A 86 -7.99 12.18 -19.46
C ALA A 86 -8.92 11.92 -20.67
N ALA A 87 -8.92 10.69 -21.19
CA ALA A 87 -9.81 10.28 -22.26
C ALA A 87 -11.28 10.31 -21.82
N TYR A 88 -11.56 9.78 -20.62
CA TYR A 88 -12.91 9.83 -20.02
C TYR A 88 -13.40 11.27 -19.87
N ARG A 89 -12.60 12.17 -19.29
CA ARG A 89 -12.94 13.58 -19.13
C ARG A 89 -13.24 14.25 -20.48
N ALA A 90 -12.44 13.96 -21.50
CA ALA A 90 -12.69 14.48 -22.86
C ALA A 90 -13.99 13.93 -23.49
N LEU A 91 -14.28 12.64 -23.30
CA LEU A 91 -15.51 12.01 -23.81
C LEU A 91 -16.74 12.52 -23.07
N LYS A 92 -16.64 12.71 -21.77
CA LYS A 92 -17.70 13.28 -20.92
C LYS A 92 -18.04 14.71 -21.35
N LYS A 93 -17.02 15.56 -21.55
CA LYS A 93 -17.19 16.92 -22.06
C LYS A 93 -17.88 16.98 -23.42
N ARG A 94 -17.68 15.95 -24.27
CA ARG A 94 -18.33 15.80 -25.58
C ARG A 94 -19.71 15.14 -25.52
N GLY A 95 -20.21 14.83 -24.32
CA GLY A 95 -21.51 14.16 -24.12
C GLY A 95 -21.57 12.70 -24.59
N LYS A 96 -20.41 12.07 -24.87
CA LYS A 96 -20.33 10.68 -25.32
C LYS A 96 -20.38 9.66 -24.18
N VAL A 97 -20.06 10.07 -22.97
CA VAL A 97 -20.15 9.27 -21.73
C VAL A 97 -20.99 10.06 -20.73
N LYS A 98 -22.03 9.43 -20.19
CA LYS A 98 -22.95 10.05 -19.21
C LYS A 98 -22.63 9.61 -17.77
N GLU A 99 -22.16 8.39 -17.62
CA GLU A 99 -21.85 7.79 -16.32
C GLU A 99 -20.65 8.47 -15.65
N ASN A 100 -20.62 8.36 -14.31
CA ASN A 100 -19.48 8.77 -13.52
C ASN A 100 -18.60 7.54 -13.23
N PHE A 101 -17.31 7.66 -13.53
CA PHE A 101 -16.32 6.65 -13.23
C PHE A 101 -15.30 7.17 -12.23
N LYS A 102 -14.89 6.30 -11.31
CA LYS A 102 -13.73 6.51 -10.44
C LYS A 102 -12.53 5.76 -11.01
N PHE A 103 -11.36 6.40 -11.00
CA PHE A 103 -10.12 5.82 -11.53
C PHE A 103 -9.22 5.40 -10.37
N ILE A 104 -8.96 4.10 -10.22
CA ILE A 104 -8.20 3.54 -9.10
C ILE A 104 -7.10 2.65 -9.67
N ASN A 105 -5.83 2.99 -9.43
CA ASN A 105 -4.70 2.15 -9.83
C ASN A 105 -4.11 1.43 -8.63
N PHE A 106 -3.89 0.12 -8.75
CA PHE A 106 -3.14 -0.65 -7.77
C PHE A 106 -1.74 -0.95 -8.28
N GLY A 107 -0.72 -0.68 -7.45
CA GLY A 107 0.67 -1.01 -7.72
C GLY A 107 1.33 -1.68 -6.52
N GLY A 108 2.22 -2.63 -6.76
CA GLY A 108 3.11 -3.15 -5.72
C GLY A 108 4.22 -2.15 -5.40
N ASP A 109 4.89 -2.34 -4.27
CA ASP A 109 5.95 -1.43 -3.82
C ASP A 109 7.10 -1.31 -4.83
N GLY A 110 7.59 -2.40 -5.42
CA GLY A 110 8.64 -2.33 -6.43
C GLY A 110 8.25 -1.51 -7.65
N GLY A 111 7.01 -1.66 -8.14
CA GLY A 111 6.46 -0.85 -9.23
C GLY A 111 6.21 0.60 -8.86
N THR A 112 6.02 0.90 -7.58
CA THR A 112 5.63 2.23 -7.11
C THR A 112 6.81 3.05 -6.57
N TYR A 113 7.61 2.46 -5.66
CA TYR A 113 8.75 3.14 -5.02
C TYR A 113 9.96 3.29 -5.95
N ASP A 114 10.08 2.39 -6.93
CA ASP A 114 11.25 2.29 -7.80
C ASP A 114 10.90 2.62 -9.25
N ILE A 115 10.64 1.60 -10.07
CA ILE A 115 10.58 1.75 -11.54
C ILE A 115 9.42 2.61 -12.04
N GLY A 116 8.31 2.70 -11.31
CA GLY A 116 7.12 3.49 -11.69
C GLY A 116 7.03 4.86 -11.03
N LEU A 117 7.98 5.24 -10.16
CA LEU A 117 7.92 6.52 -9.43
C LEU A 117 7.87 7.72 -10.37
N GLN A 118 8.59 7.68 -11.48
CA GLN A 118 8.57 8.77 -12.48
C GLN A 118 7.17 8.98 -13.07
N SER A 119 6.49 7.92 -13.50
CA SER A 119 5.15 8.05 -14.06
C SER A 119 4.11 8.42 -13.01
N LEU A 120 4.28 7.96 -11.77
CA LEU A 120 3.43 8.34 -10.64
C LEU A 120 3.60 9.83 -10.31
N SER A 121 4.83 10.30 -10.12
CA SER A 121 5.15 11.70 -9.88
C SER A 121 4.54 12.63 -10.94
N GLY A 122 4.71 12.26 -12.22
CA GLY A 122 4.14 13.02 -13.33
C GLY A 122 2.60 12.99 -13.39
N ALA A 123 1.93 11.91 -12.96
CA ALA A 123 0.48 11.86 -12.89
C ALA A 123 -0.06 12.74 -11.75
N MET A 124 0.62 12.74 -10.60
CA MET A 124 0.29 13.61 -9.45
C MET A 124 0.44 15.08 -9.80
N GLU A 125 1.58 15.46 -10.41
CA GLU A 125 1.86 16.83 -10.82
C GLU A 125 0.84 17.37 -11.83
N ARG A 126 0.38 16.54 -12.78
CA ARG A 126 -0.62 16.95 -13.77
C ARG A 126 -2.05 17.04 -13.24
N GLY A 127 -2.30 16.69 -12.00
CA GLY A 127 -3.61 16.85 -11.35
C GLY A 127 -4.71 15.92 -11.91
N HIS A 128 -4.36 14.69 -12.32
CA HIS A 128 -5.35 13.71 -12.77
C HIS A 128 -6.26 13.27 -11.62
N ASP A 129 -7.57 13.23 -11.86
CA ASP A 129 -8.57 12.78 -10.88
C ASP A 129 -8.54 11.24 -10.77
N MET A 130 -7.61 10.76 -9.96
CA MET A 130 -7.37 9.33 -9.76
C MET A 130 -6.79 9.01 -8.38
N VAL A 131 -7.07 7.83 -7.90
CA VAL A 131 -6.44 7.27 -6.69
C VAL A 131 -5.36 6.27 -7.09
N TYR A 132 -4.14 6.48 -6.62
CA TYR A 132 -3.09 5.47 -6.71
C TYR A 132 -2.91 4.77 -5.36
N VAL A 133 -3.11 3.47 -5.34
CA VAL A 133 -2.98 2.63 -4.16
C VAL A 133 -1.73 1.78 -4.28
N CYS A 134 -0.73 2.04 -3.44
CA CYS A 134 0.40 1.15 -3.27
C CYS A 134 0.05 0.10 -2.23
N TYR A 135 -0.06 -1.18 -2.63
CA TYR A 135 -0.03 -2.26 -1.67
C TYR A 135 1.42 -2.65 -1.40
N ASP A 136 1.91 -2.21 -0.26
CA ASP A 136 3.31 -2.32 0.13
C ASP A 136 3.56 -3.63 0.87
N ASN A 137 4.19 -4.58 0.20
CA ASN A 137 4.61 -5.86 0.79
C ASN A 137 6.13 -5.95 0.98
N GLU A 138 6.82 -4.83 0.75
CA GLU A 138 8.23 -4.59 1.06
C GLU A 138 9.24 -5.43 0.27
N ALA A 139 8.88 -5.87 -0.95
CA ALA A 139 9.81 -6.44 -1.95
C ALA A 139 9.14 -6.63 -3.31
N TYR A 140 9.91 -6.86 -4.37
CA TYR A 140 9.43 -7.47 -5.62
C TYR A 140 9.10 -8.94 -5.33
N MET A 141 7.93 -9.22 -4.76
CA MET A 141 7.60 -10.54 -4.21
C MET A 141 7.40 -11.60 -5.29
N ASN A 142 6.67 -11.26 -6.37
CA ASN A 142 6.29 -12.23 -7.39
C ASN A 142 7.48 -12.77 -8.19
N THR A 143 8.45 -11.93 -8.45
CA THR A 143 9.64 -12.27 -9.26
C THR A 143 10.72 -13.03 -8.47
N GLY A 144 10.52 -13.25 -7.18
CA GLY A 144 11.43 -14.04 -6.34
C GLY A 144 12.01 -13.28 -5.16
N ILE A 145 11.27 -12.33 -4.59
CA ILE A 145 11.60 -11.64 -3.34
C ILE A 145 12.87 -10.78 -3.47
N GLN A 146 13.05 -10.08 -4.59
CA GLN A 146 14.10 -9.09 -4.72
C GLN A 146 13.82 -7.87 -3.86
N ARG A 147 14.85 -7.23 -3.35
CA ARG A 147 14.70 -6.01 -2.58
C ARG A 147 14.08 -4.89 -3.42
N SER A 148 13.18 -4.11 -2.85
CA SER A 148 12.72 -2.81 -3.35
C SER A 148 13.26 -1.68 -2.47
N SER A 149 12.99 -0.43 -2.85
CA SER A 149 13.27 0.73 -1.96
C SER A 149 12.36 0.74 -0.72
N SER A 150 11.25 0.01 -0.76
CA SER A 150 10.37 -0.20 0.40
C SER A 150 10.88 -1.25 1.38
N THR A 151 11.73 -2.19 0.96
CA THR A 151 12.28 -3.22 1.84
C THR A 151 12.98 -2.58 3.03
N PRO A 152 12.65 -2.95 4.29
CA PRO A 152 13.32 -2.42 5.47
C PRO A 152 14.81 -2.76 5.53
N ARG A 153 15.57 -1.94 6.24
CA ARG A 153 16.97 -2.24 6.54
C ARG A 153 17.07 -3.56 7.29
N PHE A 154 18.11 -4.32 7.01
CA PHE A 154 18.39 -5.66 7.53
C PHE A 154 17.44 -6.76 7.05
N ALA A 155 16.39 -6.48 6.30
CA ALA A 155 15.56 -7.54 5.76
C ALA A 155 16.31 -8.40 4.75
N ASP A 156 16.20 -9.72 4.91
CA ASP A 156 16.74 -10.70 3.97
C ASP A 156 15.87 -10.73 2.69
N ALA A 157 16.52 -10.56 1.54
CA ALA A 157 15.94 -10.63 0.22
C ALA A 157 16.93 -11.26 -0.77
N THR A 158 16.43 -11.78 -1.89
CA THR A 158 17.29 -12.51 -2.85
C THR A 158 18.39 -11.66 -3.49
N THR A 159 18.20 -10.36 -3.58
CA THR A 159 19.20 -9.39 -4.07
C THR A 159 19.90 -8.59 -2.96
N SER A 160 19.58 -8.88 -1.71
CA SER A 160 20.25 -8.38 -0.50
C SER A 160 20.24 -9.49 0.55
N PRO A 161 20.94 -10.61 0.29
CA PRO A 161 20.87 -11.79 1.13
C PRO A 161 21.62 -11.59 2.45
N VAL A 162 21.14 -12.28 3.48
CA VAL A 162 21.83 -12.41 4.75
C VAL A 162 22.86 -13.52 4.68
N GLY A 163 24.07 -13.25 5.13
CA GLY A 163 25.17 -14.21 5.18
C GLY A 163 26.35 -13.70 6.00
N THR A 164 27.52 -14.33 5.85
CA THR A 164 28.74 -13.95 6.58
C THR A 164 29.29 -12.58 6.19
N GLN A 165 28.95 -12.08 4.98
CA GLN A 165 29.44 -10.81 4.44
C GLN A 165 28.35 -9.73 4.34
N SER A 166 27.12 -10.05 4.66
CA SER A 166 25.99 -9.14 4.49
C SER A 166 24.93 -9.38 5.57
N ALA A 167 24.44 -8.29 6.13
CA ALA A 167 23.37 -8.29 7.13
C ALA A 167 21.97 -8.08 6.50
N GLY A 168 21.80 -8.36 5.22
CA GLY A 168 20.58 -8.04 4.49
C GLY A 168 20.63 -6.66 3.82
N LYS A 169 19.51 -6.02 3.58
CA LYS A 169 19.46 -4.70 2.93
C LYS A 169 20.14 -3.62 3.80
N PRO A 170 21.14 -2.88 3.30
CA PRO A 170 21.86 -1.89 4.10
C PRO A 170 21.16 -0.53 4.22
N GLN A 171 20.24 -0.18 3.29
CA GLN A 171 19.53 1.11 3.31
C GLN A 171 18.21 1.02 4.08
N ASN A 172 17.82 2.12 4.71
CA ASN A 172 16.48 2.28 5.26
C ASN A 172 15.41 2.33 4.14
N LYS A 173 14.17 2.13 4.52
CA LYS A 173 13.00 2.25 3.66
C LYS A 173 12.86 3.69 3.18
N LYS A 174 12.53 3.88 1.89
CA LYS A 174 12.15 5.16 1.33
C LYS A 174 10.79 5.59 1.88
N ASP A 175 10.63 6.81 2.30
CA ASP A 175 9.33 7.35 2.73
C ASP A 175 8.53 7.85 1.52
N LEU A 176 7.77 6.95 0.91
CA LEU A 176 7.01 7.28 -0.30
C LEU A 176 5.81 8.17 0.01
N THR A 177 5.15 7.99 1.14
CA THR A 177 3.98 8.80 1.50
C THR A 177 4.38 10.27 1.67
N GLU A 178 5.52 10.55 2.32
CA GLU A 178 6.09 11.89 2.42
C GLU A 178 6.45 12.47 1.04
N ILE A 179 7.06 11.66 0.16
CA ILE A 179 7.41 12.07 -1.21
C ILE A 179 6.15 12.47 -2.00
N LEU A 180 5.07 11.71 -1.88
CA LEU A 180 3.82 12.00 -2.58
C LEU A 180 3.09 13.20 -1.97
N ALA A 181 3.10 13.36 -0.65
CA ALA A 181 2.57 14.56 0.02
C ALA A 181 3.29 15.84 -0.45
N ALA A 182 4.61 15.75 -0.70
CA ALA A 182 5.40 16.87 -1.22
C ALA A 182 5.03 17.32 -2.65
N HIS A 183 4.18 16.57 -3.36
CA HIS A 183 3.57 17.02 -4.62
C HIS A 183 2.40 17.98 -4.41
N ASN A 184 2.04 18.29 -3.17
CA ASN A 184 0.88 19.11 -2.80
C ASN A 184 -0.43 18.56 -3.39
N ILE A 185 -0.56 17.22 -3.43
CA ILE A 185 -1.80 16.58 -3.85
C ILE A 185 -2.85 16.75 -2.76
N PRO A 186 -4.16 16.77 -3.11
CA PRO A 186 -5.24 17.00 -2.15
C PRO A 186 -5.26 15.98 -1.01
N TYR A 187 -4.88 14.71 -1.27
CA TYR A 187 -4.92 13.68 -0.25
C TYR A 187 -3.82 12.62 -0.42
N ALA A 188 -3.06 12.40 0.64
CA ALA A 188 -2.12 11.28 0.75
C ALA A 188 -2.28 10.60 2.12
N ALA A 189 -2.27 9.27 2.18
CA ALA A 189 -2.39 8.59 3.46
C ALA A 189 -1.60 7.28 3.53
N GLN A 190 -1.21 6.94 4.76
CA GLN A 190 -0.59 5.67 5.11
C GLN A 190 -1.51 4.87 6.03
N THR A 191 -1.74 3.59 5.71
CA THR A 191 -2.70 2.74 6.42
C THR A 191 -2.32 1.26 6.37
N THR A 192 -3.04 0.44 7.12
CA THR A 192 -3.08 -1.02 7.05
C THR A 192 -4.41 -1.53 7.61
N PHE A 193 -4.61 -2.85 7.61
CA PHE A 193 -5.84 -3.41 8.17
C PHE A 193 -5.68 -3.70 9.66
N LEU A 194 -6.39 -2.93 10.48
CA LEU A 194 -6.56 -3.18 11.90
C LEU A 194 -7.99 -3.68 12.16
N GLY A 195 -8.11 -4.71 12.95
CA GLY A 195 -9.34 -5.20 13.56
C GLY A 195 -10.64 -5.05 12.75
N ASN A 196 -11.23 -3.87 12.79
CA ASN A 196 -12.50 -3.57 12.13
C ASN A 196 -12.39 -2.90 10.76
N PHE A 197 -11.20 -2.77 10.18
CA PHE A 197 -10.95 -2.14 8.88
C PHE A 197 -11.35 -0.64 8.78
N LYS A 198 -11.66 0.02 9.89
CA LYS A 198 -12.17 1.39 9.88
C LYS A 198 -11.18 2.36 9.21
N ASP A 199 -9.92 2.35 9.65
CA ASP A 199 -8.91 3.31 9.17
C ASP A 199 -8.70 3.22 7.65
N ILE A 200 -8.48 2.01 7.11
CA ILE A 200 -8.29 1.83 5.66
C ILE A 200 -9.55 2.19 4.87
N HIS A 201 -10.75 1.90 5.40
CA HIS A 201 -12.00 2.22 4.72
C HIS A 201 -12.23 3.74 4.66
N GLU A 202 -12.07 4.46 5.78
CA GLU A 202 -12.26 5.91 5.84
C GLU A 202 -11.26 6.62 4.93
N LYS A 203 -9.99 6.22 4.95
CA LYS A 203 -8.96 6.76 4.05
C LYS A 203 -9.22 6.46 2.58
N ALA A 204 -9.63 5.22 2.27
CA ALA A 204 -10.01 4.85 0.90
C ALA A 204 -11.21 5.67 0.42
N LYS A 205 -12.22 5.87 1.27
CA LYS A 205 -13.37 6.68 0.95
C LYS A 205 -12.99 8.14 0.70
N LYS A 206 -12.17 8.74 1.57
CA LYS A 206 -11.64 10.09 1.35
C LYS A 206 -10.90 10.17 0.01
N ALA A 207 -9.95 9.28 -0.25
CA ALA A 207 -9.17 9.27 -1.49
C ALA A 207 -10.05 9.14 -2.75
N ILE A 208 -11.08 8.28 -2.73
CA ILE A 208 -11.95 8.03 -3.89
C ILE A 208 -12.86 9.22 -4.21
N TYR A 209 -13.27 9.98 -3.19
CA TYR A 209 -14.24 11.07 -3.37
C TYR A 209 -13.62 12.46 -3.30
N THR A 210 -12.34 12.59 -2.98
CA THR A 210 -11.58 13.84 -3.14
C THR A 210 -11.30 14.06 -4.62
N GLU A 211 -11.56 15.25 -5.13
CA GLU A 211 -11.25 15.64 -6.51
C GLU A 211 -9.74 15.85 -6.67
N GLY A 212 -9.18 15.29 -7.74
CA GLY A 212 -7.77 15.38 -8.05
C GLY A 212 -6.97 14.12 -7.68
N PRO A 213 -5.62 14.21 -7.75
CA PRO A 213 -4.75 13.06 -7.51
C PRO A 213 -4.67 12.71 -6.03
N CYS A 214 -4.94 11.45 -5.70
CA CYS A 214 -4.87 10.94 -4.35
C CYS A 214 -3.94 9.72 -4.26
N PHE A 215 -3.28 9.55 -3.12
CA PHE A 215 -2.35 8.46 -2.88
C PHE A 215 -2.63 7.72 -1.58
N LEU A 216 -2.68 6.39 -1.65
CA LEU A 216 -2.78 5.52 -0.48
C LEU A 216 -1.59 4.56 -0.43
N ASN A 217 -0.86 4.54 0.68
CA ASN A 217 0.19 3.58 0.98
C ASN A 217 -0.31 2.58 2.01
N VAL A 218 -0.50 1.32 1.61
CA VAL A 218 -1.15 0.29 2.44
C VAL A 218 -0.18 -0.83 2.74
N LEU A 219 0.28 -0.96 3.98
CA LEU A 219 1.08 -2.11 4.39
C LEU A 219 0.29 -3.39 4.16
N SER A 220 0.83 -4.25 3.33
CA SER A 220 0.17 -5.47 2.84
C SER A 220 1.09 -6.68 3.02
N PRO A 221 1.28 -7.19 4.26
CA PRO A 221 2.24 -8.22 4.55
C PRO A 221 2.11 -9.46 3.65
N CYS A 222 3.26 -10.02 3.26
CA CYS A 222 3.35 -11.19 2.42
C CYS A 222 3.83 -12.41 3.23
N PRO A 223 3.01 -13.46 3.46
CA PRO A 223 3.40 -14.59 4.29
C PRO A 223 4.61 -15.35 3.74
N ARG A 224 4.78 -15.36 2.41
CA ARG A 224 5.93 -15.99 1.74
C ARG A 224 7.23 -15.20 1.93
N GLY A 225 7.21 -13.92 1.55
CA GLY A 225 8.42 -13.09 1.58
C GLY A 225 8.87 -12.74 3.00
N TRP A 226 7.93 -12.52 3.90
CA TRP A 226 8.23 -12.23 5.30
C TRP A 226 8.43 -13.49 6.14
N ARG A 227 8.03 -14.68 5.62
CA ARG A 227 8.21 -15.99 6.26
C ARG A 227 7.49 -16.07 7.61
N TYR A 228 6.17 -15.91 7.59
CA TYR A 228 5.29 -16.07 8.74
C TYR A 228 4.07 -16.93 8.39
N ASP A 229 3.40 -17.49 9.40
CA ASP A 229 2.16 -18.25 9.21
C ASP A 229 1.03 -17.29 8.79
N ALA A 230 0.31 -17.63 7.72
CA ALA A 230 -0.74 -16.79 7.13
C ALA A 230 -1.81 -16.30 8.12
N LYS A 231 -2.09 -17.09 9.19
CA LYS A 231 -3.03 -16.72 10.26
C LYS A 231 -2.55 -15.55 11.12
N GLU A 232 -1.22 -15.28 11.13
CA GLU A 232 -0.61 -14.20 11.92
C GLU A 232 -0.73 -12.81 11.24
N LEU A 233 -1.27 -12.72 10.03
CA LEU A 233 -1.40 -11.47 9.31
C LEU A 233 -2.01 -10.32 10.14
N PRO A 234 -3.14 -10.50 10.87
CA PRO A 234 -3.71 -9.43 11.68
C PRO A 234 -2.78 -8.99 12.84
N ASN A 235 -2.06 -9.94 13.44
CA ASN A 235 -1.13 -9.66 14.53
C ASN A 235 0.10 -8.89 14.03
N ILE A 236 0.62 -9.23 12.84
CA ILE A 236 1.73 -8.52 12.21
C ILE A 236 1.35 -7.09 11.85
N CYS A 237 0.17 -6.87 11.27
CA CYS A 237 -0.33 -5.53 10.98
C CYS A 237 -0.46 -4.69 12.26
N ARG A 238 -1.00 -5.29 13.33
CA ARG A 238 -1.09 -4.63 14.63
C ARG A 238 0.29 -4.32 15.21
N ALA A 239 1.21 -5.27 15.20
CA ALA A 239 2.56 -5.06 15.69
C ALA A 239 3.29 -3.94 14.92
N ALA A 240 3.13 -3.86 13.60
CA ALA A 240 3.70 -2.78 12.79
C ALA A 240 3.23 -1.39 13.24
N VAL A 241 1.95 -1.27 13.61
CA VAL A 241 1.36 -0.01 14.08
C VAL A 241 1.74 0.29 15.53
N GLU A 242 1.63 -0.69 16.43
CA GLU A 242 1.93 -0.50 17.86
C GLU A 242 3.41 -0.23 18.13
N THR A 243 4.31 -0.67 17.24
CA THR A 243 5.76 -0.35 17.31
C THR A 243 6.12 0.94 16.58
N CYS A 244 5.17 1.61 15.93
CA CYS A 244 5.39 2.79 15.07
C CYS A 244 6.34 2.53 13.88
N VAL A 245 6.57 1.28 13.49
CA VAL A 245 7.24 0.94 12.22
C VAL A 245 6.37 1.37 11.04
N TRP A 246 5.05 1.27 11.21
CA TRP A 246 4.07 1.70 10.22
C TRP A 246 2.99 2.55 10.88
N PRO A 247 3.24 3.84 11.13
CA PRO A 247 2.25 4.74 11.73
C PRO A 247 1.08 4.98 10.78
N LEU A 248 -0.11 5.19 11.36
CA LEU A 248 -1.31 5.51 10.60
C LEU A 248 -1.54 7.02 10.63
N TYR A 249 -1.46 7.65 9.46
CA TYR A 249 -1.65 9.09 9.29
C TYR A 249 -2.21 9.42 7.92
N GLU A 250 -2.67 10.64 7.77
CA GLU A 250 -3.11 11.21 6.50
C GLU A 250 -2.60 12.65 6.36
N VAL A 251 -2.48 13.08 5.12
CA VAL A 251 -2.15 14.45 4.74
C VAL A 251 -3.28 14.94 3.84
N GLU A 252 -4.03 15.93 4.29
CA GLU A 252 -5.17 16.50 3.62
C GLU A 252 -4.91 17.99 3.38
N GLU A 253 -4.86 18.43 2.13
CA GLU A 253 -4.51 19.80 1.73
C GLU A 253 -3.20 20.33 2.38
N GLY A 254 -2.21 19.43 2.55
CA GLY A 254 -0.92 19.74 3.18
C GLY A 254 -0.90 19.64 4.71
N GLU A 255 -2.05 19.49 5.35
CA GLU A 255 -2.17 19.33 6.81
C GLU A 255 -1.99 17.85 7.21
N TRP A 256 -1.11 17.60 8.20
CA TRP A 256 -0.75 16.25 8.66
C TRP A 256 -1.57 15.85 9.88
N HIS A 257 -2.24 14.71 9.79
CA HIS A 257 -3.11 14.20 10.85
C HIS A 257 -2.75 12.76 11.22
N LEU A 258 -2.40 12.55 12.49
CA LEU A 258 -2.24 11.20 13.02
C LEU A 258 -3.63 10.59 13.24
N THR A 259 -3.92 9.44 12.63
CA THR A 259 -5.24 8.78 12.76
C THR A 259 -5.25 7.70 13.82
N TYR A 260 -4.08 7.27 14.27
CA TYR A 260 -3.93 6.34 15.38
C TYR A 260 -2.64 6.62 16.15
N GLU A 261 -2.74 6.72 17.48
CA GLU A 261 -1.61 6.82 18.39
C GLU A 261 -1.62 5.61 19.33
N PRO A 262 -0.54 4.82 19.42
CA PRO A 262 -0.44 3.71 20.36
C PRO A 262 -0.52 4.22 21.81
N ARG A 263 -1.38 3.62 22.64
CA ARG A 263 -1.45 3.95 24.07
C ARG A 263 -0.11 3.72 24.79
N LYS A 264 0.64 2.73 24.32
CA LYS A 264 1.99 2.41 24.74
C LYS A 264 2.75 1.91 23.52
N LYS A 265 3.74 2.68 23.07
CA LYS A 265 4.62 2.26 21.99
C LYS A 265 5.36 0.99 22.39
N LEU A 266 5.25 -0.05 21.59
CA LEU A 266 5.98 -1.31 21.76
C LEU A 266 7.40 -1.19 21.18
N PRO A 267 8.39 -1.94 21.71
CA PRO A 267 9.71 -2.02 21.07
C PRO A 267 9.61 -2.65 19.69
N VAL A 268 10.46 -2.20 18.75
CA VAL A 268 10.49 -2.66 17.36
C VAL A 268 10.70 -4.18 17.25
N GLU A 269 11.36 -4.77 18.23
CA GLU A 269 11.60 -6.20 18.36
C GLU A 269 10.30 -7.02 18.24
N GLU A 270 9.18 -6.52 18.80
CA GLU A 270 7.88 -7.20 18.78
C GLU A 270 7.36 -7.41 17.36
N PHE A 271 7.66 -6.49 16.46
CA PHE A 271 7.34 -6.62 15.03
C PHE A 271 8.35 -7.49 14.28
N LEU A 272 9.64 -7.31 14.54
CA LEU A 272 10.71 -7.99 13.81
C LEU A 272 10.74 -9.50 14.06
N LYS A 273 10.54 -9.93 15.32
CA LYS A 273 10.59 -11.35 15.70
C LYS A 273 9.49 -12.21 15.07
N MET A 274 8.40 -11.59 14.63
CA MET A 274 7.30 -12.29 13.96
C MET A 274 7.65 -12.74 12.54
N GLN A 275 8.82 -12.36 12.00
CA GLN A 275 9.14 -12.48 10.58
C GLN A 275 10.47 -13.18 10.36
N GLY A 276 10.45 -14.30 9.63
CA GLY A 276 11.67 -15.08 9.34
C GLY A 276 12.74 -14.33 8.54
N ARG A 277 12.36 -13.26 7.80
CA ARG A 277 13.33 -12.41 7.07
C ARG A 277 14.25 -11.60 7.99
N PHE A 278 13.95 -11.53 9.30
CA PHE A 278 14.76 -10.87 10.33
C PHE A 278 15.36 -11.85 11.35
N ALA A 279 15.20 -13.15 11.17
CA ALA A 279 15.65 -14.16 12.13
C ALA A 279 17.15 -14.07 12.49
N HIS A 280 17.99 -13.56 11.59
CA HIS A 280 19.42 -13.37 11.83
C HIS A 280 19.73 -12.27 12.85
N MET A 281 18.85 -11.28 13.02
CA MET A 281 19.02 -10.19 13.98
C MET A 281 18.92 -10.68 15.45
N PHE A 282 18.28 -11.84 15.65
CA PHE A 282 18.10 -12.47 16.97
C PHE A 282 19.19 -13.50 17.31
N LYS A 283 20.25 -13.58 16.51
CA LYS A 283 21.41 -14.41 16.83
C LYS A 283 22.38 -13.66 17.75
N PRO A 284 23.08 -14.38 18.67
CA PRO A 284 24.07 -13.75 19.55
C PRO A 284 25.08 -12.90 18.78
N GLY A 285 25.34 -11.68 19.25
CA GLY A 285 26.24 -10.71 18.62
C GLY A 285 25.63 -9.83 17.55
N ASN A 286 24.31 -9.97 17.27
CA ASN A 286 23.59 -9.18 16.27
C ASN A 286 22.60 -8.18 16.88
N GLU A 287 22.61 -8.03 18.21
CA GLU A 287 21.69 -7.16 18.99
C GLU A 287 21.74 -5.70 18.51
N TRP A 288 22.91 -5.25 18.07
CA TRP A 288 23.11 -3.90 17.53
C TRP A 288 22.20 -3.57 16.34
N MET A 289 21.76 -4.57 15.54
CA MET A 289 20.85 -4.36 14.45
C MET A 289 19.44 -3.98 14.96
N ILE A 290 19.01 -4.57 16.06
CA ILE A 290 17.73 -4.26 16.72
C ILE A 290 17.79 -2.86 17.33
N GLU A 291 18.91 -2.50 17.96
CA GLU A 291 19.14 -1.16 18.53
C GLU A 291 19.12 -0.09 17.43
N GLU A 292 19.79 -0.30 16.29
CA GLU A 292 19.75 0.62 15.16
C GLU A 292 18.34 0.73 14.55
N ALA A 293 17.61 -0.40 14.43
CA ALA A 293 16.24 -0.39 13.94
C ALA A 293 15.32 0.40 14.88
N GLN A 294 15.49 0.24 16.22
CA GLN A 294 14.73 0.99 17.22
C GLN A 294 15.02 2.48 17.11
N ALA A 295 16.29 2.86 17.09
CA ALA A 295 16.70 4.27 17.00
C ALA A 295 16.17 4.95 15.71
N TYR A 296 16.16 4.21 14.58
CA TYR A 296 15.58 4.71 13.34
C TYR A 296 14.07 4.93 13.46
N VAL A 297 13.33 3.94 13.98
CA VAL A 297 11.87 4.04 14.15
C VAL A 297 11.51 5.18 15.11
N ASP A 298 12.24 5.35 16.22
CA ASP A 298 12.01 6.43 17.19
C ASP A 298 12.17 7.79 16.51
N LYS A 299 13.25 7.98 15.76
CA LYS A 299 13.51 9.21 15.00
C LYS A 299 12.42 9.52 13.97
N GLN A 300 11.93 8.49 13.24
CA GLN A 300 10.86 8.71 12.24
C GLN A 300 9.53 9.05 12.93
N TRP A 301 9.24 8.40 14.05
CA TRP A 301 8.05 8.69 14.83
C TRP A 301 8.04 10.12 15.38
N GLU A 302 9.14 10.58 15.97
CA GLU A 302 9.29 11.97 16.45
C GLU A 302 9.14 12.98 15.31
N LYS A 303 9.74 12.69 14.12
CA LYS A 303 9.58 13.51 12.92
C LYS A 303 8.12 13.61 12.49
N LEU A 304 7.37 12.52 12.51
CA LEU A 304 5.95 12.50 12.17
C LEU A 304 5.13 13.31 13.18
N LEU A 305 5.34 13.09 14.48
CA LEU A 305 4.65 13.85 15.54
C LEU A 305 4.89 15.35 15.42
N ALA A 306 6.09 15.76 15.04
CA ALA A 306 6.39 17.17 14.82
C ALA A 306 5.62 17.80 13.63
N LYS A 307 5.20 17.00 12.65
CA LYS A 307 4.39 17.44 11.51
C LYS A 307 2.89 17.45 11.82
N CYS A 308 2.43 16.56 12.69
CA CYS A 308 1.01 16.40 13.07
C CYS A 308 0.57 17.35 14.20
N LYS A 309 1.21 18.50 14.35
CA LYS A 309 0.91 19.49 15.42
C LYS A 309 -0.15 20.48 15.01
#